data_2b10ef808a8b3c25dc2b7e0d4e81cebe
#
_entry.id   2b10ef808a8b3c25dc2b7e0d4e81cebe
#
_cell.length_a   1.000
_cell.length_b   1.000
_cell.length_c   1.000
_cell.angle_alpha   90.00
_cell.angle_beta   90.00
_cell.angle_gamma   90.00
#
_symmetry.space_group_name_H-M   'P 1'
#
loop_
_entity.id
_entity.type
_entity.pdbx_description
1 polymer ?
#
loop_
_entity_poly.entity_id
_entity_poly.type
_entity_poly.pdbx_seq_one_letter_code
_entity_poly.pdbx_strand_id
1 'polypeptide(L)'
;EKSMWVKKDGDQQIMLCTHVDDSFVTASSEAALINFRNRMLSTYGGRFDGTADMDAKEYVGMEWERDVKGNTSKLHQSAFCEKLLKDFGFWQCARPAKTPEIPVARLSIEDSPEVIDPALHRRYRAIVGALG
;
A
#
# COMPACT_ATOMS: atom_id res chain seq x y z
N GLU A 1 8.06 1.21 18.67
CA GLU A 1 6.87 0.36 18.61
C GLU A 1 7.18 -0.86 17.76
N LYS A 2 6.87 -2.07 18.27
CA LYS A 2 7.15 -3.30 17.52
C LYS A 2 5.97 -3.57 16.59
N SER A 3 6.19 -3.39 15.30
CA SER A 3 5.19 -3.68 14.27
C SER A 3 5.32 -5.09 13.70
N MET A 4 6.33 -5.86 14.12
CA MET A 4 6.56 -7.22 13.63
C MET A 4 6.80 -8.20 14.79
N TRP A 5 6.11 -9.32 14.72
CA TRP A 5 6.14 -10.40 15.69
C TRP A 5 6.50 -11.70 14.99
N VAL A 6 7.35 -12.49 15.61
CA VAL A 6 7.75 -13.82 15.10
C VAL A 6 7.54 -14.84 16.21
N LYS A 7 6.76 -15.89 15.91
CA LYS A 7 6.63 -17.06 16.78
C LYS A 7 7.25 -18.26 16.08
N LYS A 8 8.11 -18.99 16.81
CA LYS A 8 8.67 -20.28 16.38
C LYS A 8 8.16 -21.38 17.31
N ASP A 9 7.80 -22.53 16.73
CA ASP A 9 7.33 -23.70 17.44
C ASP A 9 7.83 -24.95 16.69
N GLY A 10 8.98 -25.50 17.11
CA GLY A 10 9.72 -26.47 16.34
C GLY A 10 10.13 -25.91 14.97
N ASP A 11 9.78 -26.64 13.92
CA ASP A 11 10.05 -26.24 12.53
C ASP A 11 8.99 -25.26 11.98
N GLN A 12 7.97 -24.95 12.75
CA GLN A 12 6.92 -24.02 12.33
C GLN A 12 7.27 -22.58 12.75
N GLN A 13 7.05 -21.66 11.83
CA GLN A 13 7.23 -20.25 12.07
C GLN A 13 6.00 -19.48 11.57
N ILE A 14 5.56 -18.51 12.38
CA ILE A 14 4.52 -17.54 12.04
C ILE A 14 5.12 -16.17 12.19
N MET A 15 4.92 -15.32 11.19
CA MET A 15 5.27 -13.90 11.23
C MET A 15 4.01 -13.07 11.10
N LEU A 16 3.86 -12.07 11.98
CA LEU A 16 2.75 -11.15 12.02
C LEU A 16 3.32 -9.73 11.92
N CYS A 17 2.87 -8.99 10.91
CA CYS A 17 3.10 -7.55 10.80
C CYS A 17 1.79 -6.83 11.12
N THR A 18 1.85 -5.80 11.96
CA THR A 18 0.68 -5.01 12.35
C THR A 18 0.89 -3.55 12.03
N HIS A 19 -0.14 -2.90 11.51
CA HIS A 19 -0.19 -1.46 11.31
C HIS A 19 -1.57 -0.95 11.69
N VAL A 20 -1.66 -0.27 12.83
CA VAL A 20 -2.92 0.20 13.44
C VAL A 20 -3.90 -0.98 13.62
N ASP A 21 -4.91 -1.09 12.78
CA ASP A 21 -5.95 -2.12 12.74
C ASP A 21 -5.72 -3.19 11.66
N ASP A 22 -4.80 -2.93 10.73
CA ASP A 22 -4.42 -3.89 9.70
C ASP A 22 -3.33 -4.85 10.19
N SER A 23 -3.48 -6.13 9.82
CA SER A 23 -2.49 -7.16 10.14
C SER A 23 -2.23 -8.06 8.94
N PHE A 24 -0.94 -8.29 8.66
CA PHE A 24 -0.49 -9.23 7.63
C PHE A 24 0.22 -10.41 8.30
N VAL A 25 -0.20 -11.62 7.95
CA VAL A 25 0.32 -12.85 8.56
C VAL A 25 0.89 -13.76 7.49
N THR A 26 2.05 -14.33 7.76
CA THR A 26 2.62 -15.41 6.96
C THR A 26 3.10 -16.53 7.87
N ALA A 27 3.13 -17.76 7.35
CA ALA A 27 3.57 -18.94 8.10
C ALA A 27 4.35 -19.90 7.20
N SER A 28 5.15 -20.76 7.82
CA SER A 28 5.92 -21.80 7.14
C SER A 28 5.07 -22.92 6.56
N SER A 29 3.80 -23.05 6.98
CA SER A 29 2.85 -24.00 6.45
C SER A 29 1.42 -23.45 6.49
N GLU A 30 0.57 -23.93 5.59
CA GLU A 30 -0.84 -23.59 5.55
C GLU A 30 -1.56 -24.02 6.84
N ALA A 31 -1.24 -25.19 7.38
CA ALA A 31 -1.81 -25.67 8.63
C ALA A 31 -1.50 -24.72 9.81
N ALA A 32 -0.28 -24.20 9.90
CA ALA A 32 0.09 -23.22 10.92
C ALA A 32 -0.70 -21.91 10.77
N LEU A 33 -0.90 -21.46 9.52
CA LEU A 33 -1.67 -20.27 9.21
C LEU A 33 -3.15 -20.43 9.58
N ILE A 34 -3.76 -21.56 9.23
CA ILE A 34 -5.15 -21.89 9.57
C ILE A 34 -5.34 -21.94 11.09
N ASN A 35 -4.45 -22.61 11.82
CA ASN A 35 -4.48 -22.68 13.27
C ASN A 35 -4.36 -21.30 13.92
N PHE A 36 -3.45 -20.47 13.44
CA PHE A 36 -3.31 -19.10 13.91
C PHE A 36 -4.59 -18.29 13.67
N ARG A 37 -5.14 -18.33 12.44
CA ARG A 37 -6.39 -17.66 12.07
C ARG A 37 -7.52 -18.06 13.01
N ASN A 38 -7.75 -19.38 13.21
CA ASN A 38 -8.85 -19.89 14.03
C ASN A 38 -8.72 -19.42 15.50
N ARG A 39 -7.49 -19.39 16.03
CA ARG A 39 -7.23 -18.87 17.38
C ARG A 39 -7.51 -17.38 17.48
N MET A 40 -7.08 -16.61 16.50
CA MET A 40 -7.33 -15.15 16.48
C MET A 40 -8.85 -14.86 16.43
N LEU A 41 -9.58 -15.53 15.53
CA LEU A 41 -11.02 -15.36 15.41
C LEU A 41 -11.77 -15.77 16.68
N SER A 42 -11.36 -16.86 17.33
CA SER A 42 -12.00 -17.32 18.57
C SER A 42 -11.73 -16.42 19.78
N THR A 43 -10.58 -15.75 19.80
CA THR A 43 -10.15 -14.93 20.93
C THR A 43 -10.59 -13.47 20.81
N TYR A 44 -10.49 -12.90 19.63
CA TYR A 44 -10.70 -11.47 19.42
C TYR A 44 -11.87 -11.14 18.50
N GLY A 45 -12.42 -12.14 17.80
CA GLY A 45 -13.35 -11.88 16.71
C GLY A 45 -12.66 -11.25 15.49
N GLY A 46 -13.45 -10.52 14.68
CA GLY A 46 -12.93 -9.80 13.55
C GLY A 46 -13.11 -10.54 12.22
N ARG A 47 -12.44 -10.05 11.19
CA ARG A 47 -12.50 -10.56 9.82
C ARG A 47 -11.10 -10.89 9.32
N PHE A 48 -10.96 -12.00 8.66
CA PHE A 48 -9.79 -12.32 7.86
C PHE A 48 -10.17 -12.16 6.39
N ASP A 49 -9.51 -11.25 5.72
CA ASP A 49 -9.60 -11.10 4.28
C ASP A 49 -8.61 -12.04 3.62
N GLY A 50 -9.14 -12.89 2.77
CA GLY A 50 -8.41 -13.88 2.01
C GLY A 50 -9.38 -14.75 1.25
N THR A 51 -8.94 -15.28 0.14
CA THR A 51 -9.66 -16.28 -0.63
C THR A 51 -9.59 -17.64 0.09
N ALA A 52 -10.22 -18.67 -0.49
CA ALA A 52 -10.07 -20.05 -0.03
C ALA A 52 -8.60 -20.48 0.11
N ASP A 53 -7.73 -19.90 -0.71
CA ASP A 53 -6.29 -20.14 -0.73
C ASP A 53 -5.50 -19.30 0.30
N MET A 54 -6.18 -18.59 1.19
CA MET A 54 -5.60 -17.76 2.26
C MET A 54 -4.65 -16.64 1.76
N ASP A 55 -4.75 -16.26 0.48
CA ASP A 55 -3.94 -15.16 -0.06
C ASP A 55 -4.59 -13.81 0.25
N ALA A 56 -3.86 -12.95 0.93
CA ALA A 56 -4.23 -11.56 1.12
C ALA A 56 -4.24 -10.86 -0.25
N LYS A 57 -5.20 -9.95 -0.45
CA LYS A 57 -5.25 -9.13 -1.68
C LYS A 57 -4.80 -7.70 -1.45
N GLU A 58 -4.93 -7.23 -0.23
CA GLU A 58 -4.60 -5.87 0.14
C GLU A 58 -4.03 -5.82 1.56
N TYR A 59 -3.05 -4.95 1.78
CA TYR A 59 -2.50 -4.64 3.08
C TYR A 59 -2.04 -3.18 3.12
N VAL A 60 -2.56 -2.40 4.08
CA VAL A 60 -2.24 -0.97 4.27
C VAL A 60 -2.43 -0.17 2.96
N GLY A 61 -3.54 -0.44 2.25
CA GLY A 61 -3.84 0.24 0.97
C GLY A 61 -2.94 -0.16 -0.20
N MET A 62 -2.12 -1.21 -0.05
CA MET A 62 -1.29 -1.76 -1.12
C MET A 62 -1.85 -3.11 -1.57
N GLU A 63 -1.83 -3.34 -2.87
CA GLU A 63 -2.28 -4.59 -3.48
C GLU A 63 -1.17 -5.64 -3.39
N TRP A 64 -1.55 -6.86 -3.05
CA TRP A 64 -0.65 -8.01 -2.95
C TRP A 64 -0.98 -9.04 -4.03
N GLU A 65 0.01 -9.37 -4.83
CA GLU A 65 -0.05 -10.44 -5.83
C GLU A 65 0.97 -11.51 -5.50
N ARG A 66 0.56 -12.77 -5.58
CA ARG A 66 1.44 -13.92 -5.37
C ARG A 66 1.43 -14.84 -6.58
N ASP A 67 2.62 -15.14 -7.09
CA ASP A 67 2.83 -16.22 -8.07
C ASP A 67 3.51 -17.41 -7.37
N VAL A 68 2.70 -18.41 -7.04
CA VAL A 68 3.16 -19.63 -6.36
C VAL A 68 4.12 -20.42 -7.25
N LYS A 69 3.89 -20.48 -8.57
CA LYS A 69 4.73 -21.23 -9.51
C LYS A 69 6.09 -20.56 -9.72
N GLY A 70 6.09 -19.24 -9.83
CA GLY A 70 7.30 -18.44 -9.94
C GLY A 70 8.00 -18.18 -8.61
N ASN A 71 7.39 -18.61 -7.48
CA ASN A 71 7.87 -18.32 -6.11
C ASN A 71 8.16 -16.82 -5.88
N THR A 72 7.28 -15.98 -6.40
CA THR A 72 7.39 -14.53 -6.29
C THR A 72 6.17 -13.93 -5.62
N SER A 73 6.40 -12.82 -4.94
CA SER A 73 5.35 -11.98 -4.37
C SER A 73 5.60 -10.54 -4.76
N LYS A 74 4.55 -9.82 -5.11
CA LYS A 74 4.61 -8.44 -5.55
C LYS A 74 3.67 -7.60 -4.71
N LEU A 75 4.20 -6.51 -4.17
CA LEU A 75 3.43 -5.48 -3.48
C LEU A 75 3.43 -4.24 -4.36
N HIS A 76 2.25 -3.66 -4.64
CA HIS A 76 2.12 -2.52 -5.53
C HIS A 76 0.91 -1.65 -5.17
N GLN A 77 0.81 -0.50 -5.81
CA GLN A 77 -0.28 0.47 -5.64
C GLN A 77 -0.89 0.87 -6.99
N SER A 78 -1.07 -0.09 -7.88
CA SER A 78 -1.53 0.19 -9.25
C SER A 78 -2.92 0.83 -9.28
N ALA A 79 -3.87 0.31 -8.49
CA ALA A 79 -5.22 0.88 -8.40
C ALA A 79 -5.21 2.30 -7.81
N PHE A 80 -4.36 2.56 -6.82
CA PHE A 80 -4.19 3.91 -6.27
C PHE A 80 -3.60 4.87 -7.30
N CYS A 81 -2.55 4.46 -8.01
CA CYS A 81 -1.95 5.29 -9.08
C CYS A 81 -2.96 5.59 -10.20
N GLU A 82 -3.73 4.58 -10.63
CA GLU A 82 -4.77 4.76 -11.64
C GLU A 82 -5.84 5.76 -11.17
N LYS A 83 -6.33 5.61 -9.95
CA LYS A 83 -7.29 6.53 -9.35
C LYS A 83 -6.73 7.95 -9.31
N LEU A 84 -5.49 8.11 -8.84
CA LEU A 84 -4.82 9.41 -8.76
C LEU A 84 -4.76 10.09 -10.13
N LEU A 85 -4.32 9.35 -11.15
CA LEU A 85 -4.25 9.87 -12.52
C LEU A 85 -5.62 10.30 -13.06
N LYS A 86 -6.68 9.56 -12.74
CA LYS A 86 -8.06 9.91 -13.10
C LYS A 86 -8.54 11.16 -12.36
N ASP A 87 -8.36 11.22 -11.05
CA ASP A 87 -8.81 12.32 -10.19
C ASP A 87 -8.16 13.66 -10.57
N PHE A 88 -6.92 13.61 -11.04
CA PHE A 88 -6.19 14.82 -11.46
C PHE A 88 -6.20 15.06 -12.98
N GLY A 89 -6.89 14.21 -13.77
CA GLY A 89 -7.07 14.41 -15.22
C GLY A 89 -5.86 14.02 -16.07
N PHE A 90 -4.95 13.20 -15.54
CA PHE A 90 -3.76 12.74 -16.26
C PHE A 90 -3.89 11.34 -16.88
N TRP A 91 -5.03 10.66 -16.69
CA TRP A 91 -5.22 9.28 -17.13
C TRP A 91 -5.03 9.06 -18.63
N GLN A 92 -5.38 10.06 -19.44
CA GLN A 92 -5.27 10.00 -20.90
C GLN A 92 -4.13 10.88 -21.43
N CYS A 93 -3.12 11.16 -20.63
CA CYS A 93 -1.98 11.95 -21.05
C CYS A 93 -1.20 11.21 -22.15
N ALA A 94 -1.26 11.72 -23.38
CA ALA A 94 -0.63 11.11 -24.55
C ALA A 94 0.91 11.15 -24.51
N ARG A 95 1.48 12.03 -23.71
CA ARG A 95 2.95 12.22 -23.60
C ARG A 95 3.34 12.46 -22.14
N PRO A 96 3.51 11.40 -21.36
CA PRO A 96 4.01 11.56 -19.99
C PRO A 96 5.43 12.16 -20.02
N ALA A 97 5.71 13.04 -19.08
CA ALA A 97 7.06 13.54 -18.88
C ALA A 97 7.99 12.40 -18.42
N LYS A 98 9.23 12.40 -18.92
CA LYS A 98 10.22 11.38 -18.54
C LYS A 98 10.87 11.67 -17.19
N THR A 99 10.78 12.90 -16.74
CA THR A 99 11.36 13.39 -15.47
C THR A 99 10.29 14.19 -14.72
N PRO A 100 10.31 14.18 -13.38
CA PRO A 100 9.37 14.94 -12.56
C PRO A 100 9.51 16.45 -12.72
N GLU A 101 10.67 16.92 -13.15
CA GLU A 101 11.01 18.33 -13.22
C GLU A 101 11.56 18.69 -14.60
N ILE A 102 11.30 19.92 -15.03
CA ILE A 102 11.91 20.51 -16.22
C ILE A 102 13.32 20.98 -15.83
N PRO A 103 14.41 20.50 -16.47
CA PRO A 103 15.79 20.75 -16.03
C PRO A 103 16.21 22.21 -15.93
N VAL A 104 15.44 23.12 -16.54
CA VAL A 104 15.77 24.56 -16.65
C VAL A 104 14.94 25.43 -15.71
N ALA A 105 13.86 24.90 -15.12
CA ALA A 105 12.98 25.66 -14.25
C ALA A 105 13.49 25.61 -12.80
N ARG A 106 14.14 26.67 -12.36
CA ARG A 106 14.43 26.89 -10.95
C ARG A 106 13.28 27.70 -10.36
N LEU A 107 12.47 27.05 -9.52
CA LEU A 107 11.41 27.73 -8.79
C LEU A 107 12.04 28.60 -7.69
N SER A 108 11.70 29.89 -7.69
CA SER A 108 12.11 30.85 -6.67
C SER A 108 10.89 31.36 -5.90
N ILE A 109 11.10 31.79 -4.68
CA ILE A 109 10.05 32.44 -3.87
C ILE A 109 9.58 33.75 -4.53
N GLU A 110 10.46 34.39 -5.31
CA GLU A 110 10.18 35.60 -6.07
C GLU A 110 9.18 35.39 -7.21
N ASP A 111 9.06 34.12 -7.69
CA ASP A 111 8.08 33.72 -8.72
C ASP A 111 6.69 33.45 -8.12
N SER A 112 6.55 33.55 -6.80
CA SER A 112 5.30 33.31 -6.13
C SER A 112 4.30 34.45 -6.41
N PRO A 113 3.02 34.11 -6.73
CA PRO A 113 2.01 35.14 -6.93
C PRO A 113 1.72 35.87 -5.62
N GLU A 114 1.49 37.19 -5.67
CA GLU A 114 1.10 38.01 -4.52
C GLU A 114 -0.19 37.52 -3.86
N VAL A 115 -1.11 36.99 -4.67
CA VAL A 115 -2.38 36.41 -4.21
C VAL A 115 -2.45 34.97 -4.65
N ILE A 116 -2.54 34.06 -3.68
CA ILE A 116 -2.68 32.63 -3.93
C ILE A 116 -4.14 32.31 -4.23
N ASP A 117 -4.43 31.74 -5.39
CA ASP A 117 -5.73 31.14 -5.69
C ASP A 117 -6.02 29.96 -4.72
N PRO A 118 -7.04 30.07 -3.86
CA PRO A 118 -7.32 29.01 -2.88
C PRO A 118 -7.67 27.66 -3.51
N ALA A 119 -8.26 27.64 -4.71
CA ALA A 119 -8.61 26.40 -5.41
C ALA A 119 -7.35 25.70 -5.95
N LEU A 120 -6.48 26.46 -6.59
CA LEU A 120 -5.19 25.97 -7.08
C LEU A 120 -4.30 25.45 -5.94
N HIS A 121 -4.22 26.21 -4.84
CA HIS A 121 -3.45 25.83 -3.66
C HIS A 121 -3.95 24.52 -3.04
N ARG A 122 -5.28 24.36 -2.92
CA ARG A 122 -5.89 23.14 -2.40
C ARG A 122 -5.59 21.94 -3.29
N ARG A 123 -5.70 22.12 -4.62
CA ARG A 123 -5.38 21.07 -5.60
C ARG A 123 -3.89 20.67 -5.54
N TYR A 124 -2.99 21.64 -5.47
CA TYR A 124 -1.56 21.40 -5.31
C TYR A 124 -1.26 20.59 -4.05
N ARG A 125 -1.79 21.00 -2.89
CA ARG A 125 -1.61 20.28 -1.63
C ARG A 125 -2.15 18.85 -1.68
N ALA A 126 -3.27 18.64 -2.36
CA ALA A 126 -3.84 17.31 -2.53
C ALA A 126 -2.91 16.39 -3.35
N ILE A 127 -2.32 16.91 -4.44
CA ILE A 127 -1.35 16.14 -5.25
C ILE A 127 -0.10 15.81 -4.42
N VAL A 128 0.48 16.79 -3.75
CA VAL A 128 1.69 16.58 -2.92
C VAL A 128 1.42 15.58 -1.82
N GLY A 129 0.28 15.68 -1.12
CA GLY A 129 -0.08 14.73 -0.07
C GLY A 129 -0.39 13.31 -0.56
N ALA A 130 -0.77 13.16 -1.84
CA ALA A 130 -1.00 11.84 -2.44
C ALA A 130 0.29 11.17 -2.94
N LEU A 131 1.36 11.94 -3.18
CA LEU A 131 2.65 11.45 -3.64
C LEU A 131 3.66 11.20 -2.51
N GLY A 132 3.43 11.74 -1.34
CA GLY A 132 4.27 11.64 -0.13
C GLY A 132 3.70 10.76 0.91
#